data_83f6b7a90e6b3b825915d835744d2eb8
#
_entry.id   83f6b7a90e6b3b825915d835744d2eb8
#
_cell.length_a   1.000
_cell.length_b   1.000
_cell.length_c   1.000
_cell.angle_alpha   90.00
_cell.angle_beta   90.00
_cell.angle_gamma   90.00
#
_symmetry.space_group_name_H-M   'P 1'
#
loop_
_entity.id
_entity.type
_entity.pdbx_description
1 polymer ?
#
loop_
_entity_poly.entity_id
_entity_poly.type
_entity_poly.pdbx_seq_one_letter_code
_entity_poly.pdbx_strand_id
1 'polypeptide(L)'
;MSRKYFGTDGIRGRVGEYPITPDFMLKLGWAAGMAFRKLGACRVLVGKDTRISGYMFESALEAGLSAAGADVLLLGPMPTPAIAYLTRTFHAEAGIVISASHNPHDDNGIKFFSGQGTKLPDEVEKMIEELLDKPMTVVESSKLGKVSRINDAAGRYIEFCKSSVPTSTDFAGLKLVVDCAHGATYKVAPSVFRELGADVTVLAAQPDGLNINENCGSTHIESLQAAVLVGHADLGIAFDGDGDRVLMVDHTGAIVDGDELLFIIARDLQERGKLNGGVVGTLMSNLGLELALQELSIPFVRAKVGDRYVMAELLERDWNIGGENSGHVVCFSHTTTGDAIIAALQVLMALKRRGETLAQSRQALRKCPQVLINVRFGESKVDPVEHPEVKLACERVTEAMAGRGRVLLRKSGTEPLVRVMVEGDDESQVRGHAEALAKLVSEVCI
;
A
#
# COMPACT_ATOMS: atom_id res chain seq x y z
N MET A 1 6.03 -16.35 20.09
CA MET A 1 5.24 -15.39 20.88
C MET A 1 4.56 -14.47 19.88
N SER A 2 3.28 -14.14 20.06
CA SER A 2 2.57 -13.17 19.22
C SER A 2 3.19 -11.79 19.42
N ARG A 3 3.29 -11.00 18.35
CA ARG A 3 3.67 -9.58 18.41
C ARG A 3 2.66 -8.84 19.28
N LYS A 4 3.13 -7.90 20.10
CA LYS A 4 2.29 -7.15 21.03
C LYS A 4 1.75 -5.84 20.41
N TYR A 5 2.60 -5.14 19.65
CA TYR A 5 2.32 -3.84 19.07
C TYR A 5 2.38 -3.85 17.53
N PHE A 6 3.36 -4.57 16.96
CA PHE A 6 3.52 -4.63 15.51
C PHE A 6 2.44 -5.47 14.85
N GLY A 7 1.66 -4.84 13.98
CA GLY A 7 0.75 -5.50 13.04
C GLY A 7 1.45 -5.97 11.77
N THR A 8 0.69 -6.19 10.71
CA THR A 8 1.22 -6.53 9.37
C THR A 8 1.95 -5.37 8.70
N ASP A 9 1.63 -4.13 9.08
CA ASP A 9 2.18 -2.90 8.49
C ASP A 9 2.48 -1.86 9.57
N GLY A 10 3.35 -2.20 10.52
CA GLY A 10 3.75 -1.33 11.61
C GLY A 10 2.77 -1.27 12.78
N ILE A 11 2.81 -0.18 13.53
CA ILE A 11 1.97 0.09 14.70
C ILE A 11 0.96 1.17 14.31
N ARG A 12 -0.34 0.93 14.44
CA ARG A 12 -1.40 1.88 14.06
C ARG A 12 -2.47 2.00 15.13
N GLY A 13 -3.15 3.13 15.17
CA GLY A 13 -4.30 3.38 16.03
C GLY A 13 -4.73 4.83 16.03
N ARG A 14 -5.69 5.13 16.91
CA ARG A 14 -6.23 6.48 17.07
C ARG A 14 -5.26 7.36 17.87
N VAL A 15 -5.04 8.57 17.39
CA VAL A 15 -4.17 9.55 18.05
C VAL A 15 -4.72 9.89 19.44
N GLY A 16 -3.86 9.81 20.44
CA GLY A 16 -4.22 10.03 21.84
C GLY A 16 -4.66 8.75 22.59
N GLU A 17 -4.90 7.66 21.86
CA GLU A 17 -5.17 6.35 22.45
C GLU A 17 -3.91 5.48 22.38
N TYR A 18 -3.61 4.77 23.50
CA TYR A 18 -2.44 3.89 23.55
C TYR A 18 -2.54 2.77 22.50
N PRO A 19 -1.49 2.51 21.70
CA PRO A 19 -0.11 2.99 21.83
C PRO A 19 0.21 4.26 20.99
N ILE A 20 -0.76 4.92 20.36
CA ILE A 20 -0.52 6.11 19.52
C ILE A 20 -0.53 7.39 20.36
N THR A 21 0.41 7.47 21.31
CA THR A 21 0.60 8.58 22.25
C THR A 21 2.04 9.09 22.21
N PRO A 22 2.31 10.38 22.53
CA PRO A 22 3.65 10.96 22.43
C PRO A 22 4.68 10.32 23.37
N ASP A 23 4.28 9.87 24.54
CA ASP A 23 5.14 9.16 25.50
C ASP A 23 5.54 7.77 24.96
N PHE A 24 4.60 7.04 24.35
CA PHE A 24 4.91 5.79 23.66
C PHE A 24 5.84 6.02 22.47
N MET A 25 5.63 7.06 21.67
CA MET A 25 6.48 7.40 20.52
C MET A 25 7.91 7.77 20.94
N LEU A 26 8.07 8.50 22.04
CA LEU A 26 9.37 8.78 22.63
C LEU A 26 10.07 7.46 22.99
N LYS A 27 9.38 6.57 23.67
CA LYS A 27 9.91 5.27 24.08
C LYS A 27 10.18 4.35 22.91
N LEU A 28 9.31 4.37 21.87
CA LEU A 28 9.48 3.61 20.63
C LEU A 28 10.75 4.07 19.89
N GLY A 29 10.95 5.39 19.76
CA GLY A 29 12.16 5.95 19.17
C GLY A 29 13.43 5.50 19.90
N TRP A 30 13.42 5.55 21.24
CA TRP A 30 14.53 5.05 22.05
C TRP A 30 14.75 3.54 21.85
N ALA A 31 13.71 2.74 21.91
CA ALA A 31 13.80 1.29 21.74
C ALA A 31 14.32 0.90 20.35
N ALA A 32 13.82 1.57 19.30
CA ALA A 32 14.28 1.39 17.93
C ALA A 32 15.76 1.79 17.78
N GLY A 33 16.17 2.96 18.30
CA GLY A 33 17.56 3.41 18.29
C GLY A 33 18.50 2.44 19.00
N MET A 34 18.09 1.92 20.17
CA MET A 34 18.85 0.90 20.90
C MET A 34 18.97 -0.43 20.13
N ALA A 35 17.89 -0.86 19.46
CA ALA A 35 17.90 -2.07 18.63
C ALA A 35 18.83 -1.90 17.43
N PHE A 36 18.72 -0.80 16.68
CA PHE A 36 19.56 -0.54 15.51
C PHE A 36 21.04 -0.43 15.87
N ARG A 37 21.39 0.24 16.97
CA ARG A 37 22.79 0.31 17.44
C ARG A 37 23.37 -1.06 17.77
N LYS A 38 22.61 -1.98 18.31
CA LYS A 38 23.07 -3.36 18.52
C LYS A 38 23.42 -4.08 17.22
N LEU A 39 22.76 -3.67 16.12
CA LEU A 39 23.02 -4.17 14.77
C LEU A 39 24.14 -3.40 14.05
N GLY A 40 24.82 -2.46 14.73
CA GLY A 40 25.87 -1.62 14.17
C GLY A 40 25.38 -0.32 13.55
N ALA A 41 24.09 -0.04 13.66
CA ALA A 41 23.43 1.11 13.06
C ALA A 41 23.60 2.39 13.90
N CYS A 42 23.83 3.53 13.24
CA CYS A 42 23.87 4.83 13.92
C CYS A 42 23.04 5.93 13.23
N ARG A 43 22.43 5.66 12.07
CA ARG A 43 21.68 6.66 11.31
C ARG A 43 20.29 6.16 10.93
N VAL A 44 19.25 6.97 11.19
CA VAL A 44 17.86 6.65 10.94
C VAL A 44 17.20 7.80 10.15
N LEU A 45 16.54 7.50 9.04
CA LEU A 45 15.68 8.45 8.34
C LEU A 45 14.29 8.46 8.99
N VAL A 46 13.71 9.66 9.12
CA VAL A 46 12.32 9.83 9.57
C VAL A 46 11.57 10.73 8.58
N GLY A 47 10.48 10.21 8.05
CA GLY A 47 9.55 10.98 7.24
C GLY A 47 8.12 10.76 7.70
N LYS A 48 7.21 11.55 7.17
CA LYS A 48 5.80 11.53 7.58
C LYS A 48 4.87 11.88 6.43
N ASP A 49 3.58 11.58 6.59
CA ASP A 49 2.54 12.16 5.77
C ASP A 49 2.18 13.59 6.25
N THR A 50 1.06 14.10 5.83
CA THR A 50 0.66 15.48 6.08
C THR A 50 -0.16 15.67 7.36
N ARG A 51 -0.46 14.61 8.13
CA ARG A 51 -1.25 14.67 9.38
C ARG A 51 -0.63 15.61 10.38
N ILE A 52 -1.44 16.42 11.05
CA ILE A 52 -0.98 17.34 12.10
C ILE A 52 -0.28 16.60 13.25
N SER A 53 -0.77 15.42 13.63
CA SER A 53 -0.17 14.57 14.65
C SER A 53 1.23 14.07 14.28
N GLY A 54 1.56 14.03 12.97
CA GLY A 54 2.88 13.62 12.49
C GLY A 54 4.00 14.52 12.99
N TYR A 55 3.74 15.81 13.20
CA TYR A 55 4.75 16.74 13.73
C TYR A 55 5.09 16.46 15.20
N MET A 56 4.06 16.17 16.00
CA MET A 56 4.24 15.79 17.41
C MET A 56 4.99 14.45 17.53
N PHE A 57 4.62 13.47 16.72
CA PHE A 57 5.26 12.15 16.76
C PHE A 57 6.68 12.17 16.19
N GLU A 58 6.95 12.97 15.16
CA GLU A 58 8.32 13.18 14.65
C GLU A 58 9.23 13.69 15.78
N SER A 59 8.81 14.72 16.52
CA SER A 59 9.58 15.27 17.62
C SER A 59 9.81 14.27 18.78
N ALA A 60 8.80 13.46 19.09
CA ALA A 60 8.91 12.44 20.12
C ALA A 60 9.86 11.31 19.72
N LEU A 61 9.74 10.79 18.49
CA LEU A 61 10.65 9.77 17.94
C LEU A 61 12.08 10.29 17.83
N GLU A 62 12.27 11.51 17.35
CA GLU A 62 13.56 12.20 17.25
C GLU A 62 14.28 12.23 18.62
N ALA A 63 13.56 12.69 19.65
CA ALA A 63 14.12 12.74 21.01
C ALA A 63 14.52 11.35 21.53
N GLY A 64 13.70 10.34 21.29
CA GLY A 64 13.98 8.96 21.67
C GLY A 64 15.19 8.37 20.97
N LEU A 65 15.26 8.52 19.65
CA LEU A 65 16.38 8.07 18.81
C LEU A 65 17.69 8.75 19.22
N SER A 66 17.67 10.07 19.40
CA SER A 66 18.84 10.85 19.86
C SER A 66 19.29 10.39 21.25
N ALA A 67 18.37 10.17 22.19
CA ALA A 67 18.67 9.67 23.53
C ALA A 67 19.31 8.27 23.50
N ALA A 68 18.99 7.46 22.51
CA ALA A 68 19.63 6.16 22.26
C ALA A 68 21.00 6.29 21.56
N GLY A 69 21.39 7.48 21.07
CA GLY A 69 22.63 7.74 20.34
C GLY A 69 22.57 7.42 18.85
N ALA A 70 21.38 7.41 18.25
CA ALA A 70 21.20 7.29 16.81
C ALA A 70 21.07 8.66 16.16
N ASP A 71 21.83 8.90 15.09
CA ASP A 71 21.68 10.10 14.26
C ASP A 71 20.35 10.07 13.50
N VAL A 72 19.67 11.20 13.42
CA VAL A 72 18.35 11.32 12.78
C VAL A 72 18.39 12.25 11.59
N LEU A 73 17.91 11.77 10.46
CA LEU A 73 17.73 12.54 9.22
C LEU A 73 16.24 12.77 8.98
N LEU A 74 15.76 14.01 9.13
CA LEU A 74 14.37 14.39 8.96
C LEU A 74 14.08 14.77 7.51
N LEU A 75 13.09 14.11 6.89
CA LEU A 75 12.69 14.36 5.49
C LEU A 75 11.48 15.32 5.38
N GLY A 76 10.69 15.45 6.46
CA GLY A 76 9.40 16.13 6.41
C GLY A 76 8.32 15.29 5.70
N PRO A 77 7.25 15.93 5.17
CA PRO A 77 6.21 15.23 4.44
C PRO A 77 6.74 14.65 3.13
N MET A 78 6.81 13.30 3.07
CA MET A 78 7.29 12.53 1.92
C MET A 78 6.52 11.21 1.81
N PRO A 79 6.27 10.68 0.60
CA PRO A 79 5.65 9.39 0.41
C PRO A 79 6.39 8.24 1.09
N THR A 80 5.66 7.25 1.55
CA THR A 80 6.23 6.01 2.14
C THR A 80 7.32 5.39 1.26
N PRO A 81 7.12 5.19 -0.07
CA PRO A 81 8.18 4.67 -0.93
C PRO A 81 9.41 5.59 -1.06
N ALA A 82 9.22 6.89 -0.94
CA ALA A 82 10.34 7.83 -0.92
C ALA A 82 11.25 7.58 0.29
N ILE A 83 10.67 7.29 1.45
CA ILE A 83 11.45 7.00 2.66
C ILE A 83 12.22 5.69 2.49
N ALA A 84 11.58 4.64 1.95
CA ALA A 84 12.25 3.39 1.64
C ALA A 84 13.44 3.59 0.67
N TYR A 85 13.24 4.34 -0.41
CA TYR A 85 14.28 4.68 -1.38
C TYR A 85 15.43 5.50 -0.75
N LEU A 86 15.09 6.57 -0.04
CA LEU A 86 16.10 7.47 0.54
C LEU A 86 16.88 6.80 1.67
N THR A 87 16.28 5.87 2.42
CA THR A 87 16.99 5.06 3.41
C THR A 87 18.17 4.34 2.77
N ARG A 88 17.97 3.74 1.61
CA ARG A 88 19.05 3.08 0.85
C ARG A 88 20.09 4.06 0.34
N THR A 89 19.67 5.15 -0.27
CA THR A 89 20.59 6.10 -0.94
C THR A 89 21.38 6.96 0.01
N PHE A 90 20.88 7.20 1.21
CA PHE A 90 21.63 7.85 2.29
C PHE A 90 22.46 6.89 3.13
N HIS A 91 22.44 5.58 2.78
CA HIS A 91 23.10 4.53 3.57
C HIS A 91 22.71 4.60 5.04
N ALA A 92 21.43 4.86 5.30
CA ALA A 92 20.89 4.79 6.64
C ALA A 92 20.53 3.34 6.97
N GLU A 93 20.66 2.97 8.22
CA GLU A 93 20.42 1.60 8.65
C GLU A 93 18.95 1.30 8.83
N ALA A 94 18.11 2.35 8.98
CA ALA A 94 16.66 2.21 9.04
C ALA A 94 15.95 3.48 8.54
N GLY A 95 14.72 3.30 8.08
CA GLY A 95 13.75 4.35 7.77
C GLY A 95 12.51 4.21 8.66
N ILE A 96 11.99 5.33 9.13
CA ILE A 96 10.74 5.40 9.89
C ILE A 96 9.76 6.29 9.14
N VAL A 97 8.54 5.79 8.96
CA VAL A 97 7.42 6.51 8.35
C VAL A 97 6.34 6.73 9.40
N ILE A 98 5.92 7.97 9.56
CA ILE A 98 4.80 8.36 10.41
C ILE A 98 3.59 8.55 9.53
N SER A 99 2.73 7.54 9.44
CA SER A 99 1.52 7.55 8.61
C SER A 99 0.56 6.42 8.96
N ALA A 100 -0.73 6.66 8.74
CA ALA A 100 -1.77 5.63 8.73
C ALA A 100 -2.36 5.43 7.32
N SER A 101 -1.60 5.73 6.25
CA SER A 101 -1.98 5.52 4.85
C SER A 101 -3.33 6.18 4.51
N HIS A 102 -4.33 5.40 4.12
CA HIS A 102 -5.66 5.87 3.69
C HIS A 102 -6.65 6.18 4.82
N ASN A 103 -6.27 6.00 6.10
CA ASN A 103 -7.14 6.31 7.23
C ASN A 103 -7.38 7.83 7.37
N PRO A 104 -8.45 8.27 8.04
CA PRO A 104 -8.68 9.69 8.35
C PRO A 104 -7.58 10.27 9.27
N HIS A 105 -7.56 11.58 9.43
CA HIS A 105 -6.49 12.32 10.11
C HIS A 105 -6.33 12.01 11.60
N ASP A 106 -7.37 11.55 12.26
CA ASP A 106 -7.41 11.18 13.68
C ASP A 106 -6.76 9.82 13.99
N ASP A 107 -6.43 9.05 12.96
CA ASP A 107 -5.54 7.90 13.06
C ASP A 107 -4.11 8.27 12.69
N ASN A 108 -3.12 7.56 13.25
CA ASN A 108 -1.74 7.60 12.80
C ASN A 108 -1.04 6.25 13.04
N GLY A 109 0.19 6.15 12.56
CA GLY A 109 0.96 4.92 12.72
C GLY A 109 2.44 5.12 12.47
N ILE A 110 3.21 4.09 12.81
CA ILE A 110 4.66 4.06 12.60
C ILE A 110 5.01 2.80 11.83
N LYS A 111 5.60 2.99 10.64
CA LYS A 111 6.14 1.92 9.81
C LYS A 111 7.67 1.98 9.84
N PHE A 112 8.30 0.83 9.71
CA PHE A 112 9.76 0.73 9.70
C PHE A 112 10.27 0.08 8.42
N PHE A 113 11.37 0.61 7.91
CA PHE A 113 12.15 0.02 6.81
C PHE A 113 13.56 -0.30 7.28
N SER A 114 14.10 -1.39 6.79
CA SER A 114 15.51 -1.75 6.93
C SER A 114 16.40 -0.84 6.07
N GLY A 115 17.69 -0.89 6.24
CA GLY A 115 18.66 -0.19 5.38
C GLY A 115 18.59 -0.60 3.90
N GLN A 116 17.93 -1.70 3.59
CA GLN A 116 17.66 -2.14 2.21
C GLN A 116 16.35 -1.56 1.63
N GLY A 117 15.63 -0.73 2.40
CA GLY A 117 14.35 -0.17 2.00
C GLY A 117 13.21 -1.22 1.94
N THR A 118 13.36 -2.33 2.62
CA THR A 118 12.33 -3.36 2.83
C THR A 118 11.80 -3.28 4.26
N LYS A 119 10.67 -3.91 4.54
CA LYS A 119 10.17 -4.01 5.93
C LYS A 119 11.22 -4.63 6.85
N LEU A 120 11.18 -4.24 8.14
CA LEU A 120 12.08 -4.83 9.11
C LEU A 120 11.87 -6.35 9.22
N PRO A 121 12.96 -7.12 9.43
CA PRO A 121 12.84 -8.52 9.83
C PRO A 121 12.08 -8.66 11.16
N ASP A 122 11.32 -9.75 11.29
CA ASP A 122 10.51 -10.05 12.48
C ASP A 122 11.33 -10.06 13.78
N GLU A 123 12.58 -10.48 13.72
CA GLU A 123 13.51 -10.51 14.85
C GLU A 123 13.85 -9.10 15.34
N VAL A 124 13.94 -8.13 14.42
CA VAL A 124 14.22 -6.73 14.79
C VAL A 124 12.99 -6.08 15.41
N GLU A 125 11.80 -6.32 14.85
CA GLU A 125 10.52 -5.87 15.43
C GLU A 125 10.37 -6.41 16.86
N LYS A 126 10.65 -7.71 17.06
CA LYS A 126 10.62 -8.34 18.38
C LYS A 126 11.64 -7.72 19.35
N MET A 127 12.86 -7.45 18.89
CA MET A 127 13.88 -6.79 19.71
C MET A 127 13.43 -5.39 20.17
N ILE A 128 12.74 -4.65 19.31
CA ILE A 128 12.15 -3.34 19.65
C ILE A 128 11.07 -3.52 20.73
N GLU A 129 10.17 -4.50 20.58
CA GLU A 129 9.13 -4.77 21.59
C GLU A 129 9.72 -5.17 22.95
N GLU A 130 10.75 -6.00 22.98
CA GLU A 130 11.45 -6.36 24.22
C GLU A 130 12.13 -5.16 24.91
N LEU A 131 12.56 -4.18 24.13
CA LEU A 131 13.14 -2.93 24.67
C LEU A 131 12.05 -1.98 25.19
N LEU A 132 10.86 -1.97 24.57
CA LEU A 132 9.72 -1.19 25.07
C LEU A 132 9.30 -1.58 26.49
N ASP A 133 9.53 -2.81 26.91
CA ASP A 133 9.23 -3.24 28.29
C ASP A 133 10.33 -2.83 29.31
N LYS A 134 11.48 -2.27 28.86
CA LYS A 134 12.60 -1.84 29.73
C LYS A 134 12.51 -0.36 30.07
N PRO A 135 13.13 0.06 31.21
CA PRO A 135 13.29 1.47 31.52
C PRO A 135 14.12 2.19 30.43
N MET A 136 13.69 3.37 30.04
CA MET A 136 14.44 4.20 29.11
C MET A 136 15.72 4.73 29.80
N THR A 137 16.82 4.69 29.07
CA THR A 137 18.12 5.22 29.49
C THR A 137 18.67 6.17 28.44
N VAL A 138 19.45 7.15 28.87
CA VAL A 138 20.09 8.10 27.94
C VAL A 138 21.58 7.77 27.90
N VAL A 139 22.16 7.79 26.70
CA VAL A 139 23.61 7.62 26.54
C VAL A 139 24.35 8.84 27.09
N GLU A 140 25.67 8.74 27.26
CA GLU A 140 26.53 9.87 27.67
C GLU A 140 26.33 11.05 26.69
N SER A 141 26.37 12.28 27.18
CA SER A 141 26.14 13.51 26.36
C SER A 141 26.99 13.57 25.10
N SER A 142 28.21 13.05 25.14
CA SER A 142 29.13 12.99 24.00
C SER A 142 28.74 11.98 22.93
N LYS A 143 27.78 11.08 23.24
CA LYS A 143 27.29 10.00 22.37
C LYS A 143 25.85 10.20 21.93
N LEU A 144 25.22 11.35 22.26
CA LEU A 144 23.87 11.67 21.77
C LEU A 144 23.85 11.74 20.25
N GLY A 145 22.79 11.20 19.65
CA GLY A 145 22.57 11.28 18.20
C GLY A 145 22.31 12.71 17.75
N LYS A 146 22.85 13.07 16.61
CA LYS A 146 22.62 14.38 15.95
C LYS A 146 21.36 14.33 15.10
N VAL A 147 20.64 15.43 15.07
CA VAL A 147 19.48 15.60 14.22
C VAL A 147 19.79 16.60 13.10
N SER A 148 19.43 16.25 11.89
CA SER A 148 19.58 17.12 10.72
C SER A 148 18.40 16.97 9.78
N ARG A 149 18.08 18.03 9.03
CA ARG A 149 17.01 18.03 8.03
C ARG A 149 17.61 17.93 6.62
N ILE A 150 17.01 17.06 5.80
CA ILE A 150 17.35 16.88 4.39
C ILE A 150 16.41 17.76 3.57
N ASN A 151 16.94 18.83 2.98
CA ASN A 151 16.13 19.82 2.26
C ASN A 151 15.88 19.45 0.79
N ASP A 152 16.67 18.56 0.20
CA ASP A 152 16.61 18.13 -1.20
C ASP A 152 15.94 16.76 -1.40
N ALA A 153 15.32 16.20 -0.35
CA ALA A 153 14.67 14.88 -0.38
C ALA A 153 13.64 14.77 -1.51
N ALA A 154 12.80 15.79 -1.68
CA ALA A 154 11.77 15.81 -2.73
C ALA A 154 12.36 15.73 -4.13
N GLY A 155 13.40 16.54 -4.43
CA GLY A 155 14.06 16.52 -5.73
C GLY A 155 14.71 15.17 -6.04
N ARG A 156 15.38 14.56 -5.04
CA ARG A 156 15.96 13.22 -5.20
C ARG A 156 14.92 12.15 -5.54
N TYR A 157 13.76 12.21 -4.88
CA TYR A 157 12.70 11.24 -5.13
C TYR A 157 11.99 11.49 -6.47
N ILE A 158 11.78 12.75 -6.87
CA ILE A 158 11.27 13.12 -8.20
C ILE A 158 12.17 12.52 -9.29
N GLU A 159 13.47 12.74 -9.20
CA GLU A 159 14.43 12.18 -10.17
C GLU A 159 14.43 10.64 -10.15
N PHE A 160 14.31 10.03 -8.99
CA PHE A 160 14.18 8.59 -8.89
C PHE A 160 12.92 8.07 -9.60
N CYS A 161 11.74 8.66 -9.36
CA CYS A 161 10.52 8.27 -10.05
C CYS A 161 10.67 8.43 -11.58
N LYS A 162 11.22 9.54 -12.05
CA LYS A 162 11.48 9.77 -13.48
C LYS A 162 12.47 8.76 -14.07
N SER A 163 13.44 8.29 -13.30
CA SER A 163 14.41 7.27 -13.75
C SER A 163 13.78 5.88 -13.99
N SER A 164 12.55 5.63 -13.53
CA SER A 164 11.82 4.40 -13.79
C SER A 164 11.29 4.27 -15.23
N VAL A 165 11.38 5.36 -16.00
CA VAL A 165 11.01 5.41 -17.41
C VAL A 165 12.21 5.84 -18.26
N PRO A 166 12.23 5.54 -19.59
CA PRO A 166 13.31 5.97 -20.46
C PRO A 166 13.51 7.51 -20.42
N THR A 167 14.75 7.98 -20.49
CA THR A 167 15.08 9.40 -20.50
C THR A 167 14.49 10.18 -21.68
N SER A 168 14.12 9.48 -22.77
CA SER A 168 13.41 10.04 -23.92
C SER A 168 11.89 10.11 -23.73
N THR A 169 11.39 9.77 -22.54
CA THR A 169 9.94 9.81 -22.28
C THR A 169 9.45 11.24 -22.28
N ASP A 170 8.43 11.49 -23.10
CA ASP A 170 7.72 12.75 -23.18
C ASP A 170 6.22 12.46 -23.19
N PHE A 171 5.48 13.04 -22.24
CA PHE A 171 4.02 12.98 -22.16
C PHE A 171 3.35 14.27 -22.68
N ALA A 172 4.04 15.04 -23.54
CA ALA A 172 3.44 16.23 -24.14
C ALA A 172 2.11 15.91 -24.84
N GLY A 173 1.10 16.73 -24.55
CA GLY A 173 -0.26 16.55 -25.05
C GLY A 173 -1.16 15.62 -24.22
N LEU A 174 -0.62 14.89 -23.24
CA LEU A 174 -1.39 14.08 -22.31
C LEU A 174 -1.96 14.95 -21.19
N LYS A 175 -3.28 14.98 -21.05
CA LYS A 175 -4.01 15.71 -19.99
C LYS A 175 -4.32 14.80 -18.84
N LEU A 176 -3.73 15.08 -17.69
CA LEU A 176 -3.88 14.31 -16.46
C LEU A 176 -4.62 15.10 -15.39
N VAL A 177 -5.52 14.46 -14.66
CA VAL A 177 -6.00 14.94 -13.36
C VAL A 177 -5.34 14.11 -12.28
N VAL A 178 -4.66 14.75 -11.34
CA VAL A 178 -3.90 14.10 -10.26
C VAL A 178 -4.48 14.49 -8.92
N ASP A 179 -5.06 13.53 -8.21
CA ASP A 179 -5.58 13.67 -6.86
C ASP A 179 -4.54 13.17 -5.85
N CYS A 180 -4.02 14.10 -5.04
CA CYS A 180 -2.96 13.84 -4.06
C CYS A 180 -3.50 13.50 -2.66
N ALA A 181 -4.80 13.29 -2.47
CA ALA A 181 -5.43 12.97 -1.18
C ALA A 181 -5.10 13.93 -0.03
N HIS A 182 -4.71 15.18 -0.31
CA HIS A 182 -4.06 16.09 0.66
C HIS A 182 -2.90 15.41 1.42
N GLY A 183 -2.33 14.35 0.85
CA GLY A 183 -1.33 13.46 1.42
C GLY A 183 0.10 13.79 1.00
N ALA A 184 0.99 12.87 1.27
CA ALA A 184 2.44 13.03 1.12
C ALA A 184 2.91 13.24 -0.34
N THR A 185 2.09 12.86 -1.32
CA THR A 185 2.38 13.03 -2.76
C THR A 185 2.16 14.46 -3.28
N TYR A 186 1.54 15.36 -2.49
CA TYR A 186 1.04 16.67 -2.93
C TYR A 186 2.05 17.56 -3.66
N LYS A 187 3.35 17.46 -3.34
CA LYS A 187 4.42 18.18 -4.03
C LYS A 187 5.06 17.36 -5.13
N VAL A 188 5.35 16.07 -4.82
CA VAL A 188 6.23 15.28 -5.67
C VAL A 188 5.51 14.71 -6.89
N ALA A 189 4.27 14.22 -6.75
CA ALA A 189 3.55 13.60 -7.87
C ALA A 189 3.25 14.59 -9.01
N PRO A 190 2.66 15.78 -8.75
CA PRO A 190 2.46 16.76 -9.82
C PRO A 190 3.76 17.19 -10.53
N SER A 191 4.87 17.27 -9.78
CA SER A 191 6.18 17.63 -10.34
C SER A 191 6.68 16.53 -11.28
N VAL A 192 6.62 15.26 -10.89
CA VAL A 192 7.04 14.12 -11.73
C VAL A 192 6.34 14.15 -13.09
N PHE A 193 5.01 14.27 -13.11
CA PHE A 193 4.26 14.22 -14.37
C PHE A 193 4.46 15.48 -15.24
N ARG A 194 4.54 16.68 -14.62
CA ARG A 194 4.83 17.92 -15.35
C ARG A 194 6.23 17.93 -15.95
N GLU A 195 7.23 17.47 -15.21
CA GLU A 195 8.61 17.41 -15.71
C GLU A 195 8.78 16.37 -16.82
N LEU A 196 7.87 15.40 -16.92
CA LEU A 196 7.77 14.46 -18.04
C LEU A 196 6.86 14.98 -19.18
N GLY A 197 6.44 16.26 -19.15
CA GLY A 197 5.73 16.93 -20.24
C GLY A 197 4.21 16.90 -20.18
N ALA A 198 3.57 16.24 -19.21
CA ALA A 198 2.11 16.15 -19.14
C ALA A 198 1.47 17.48 -18.72
N ASP A 199 0.25 17.75 -19.24
CA ASP A 199 -0.64 18.81 -18.76
C ASP A 199 -1.39 18.32 -17.52
N VAL A 200 -1.05 18.87 -16.35
CA VAL A 200 -1.50 18.33 -15.06
C VAL A 200 -2.43 19.29 -14.32
N THR A 201 -3.68 18.90 -14.20
CA THR A 201 -4.65 19.48 -13.25
C THR A 201 -4.51 18.76 -11.91
N VAL A 202 -4.38 19.49 -10.81
CA VAL A 202 -4.14 18.92 -9.47
C VAL A 202 -5.34 19.10 -8.57
N LEU A 203 -5.76 18.02 -7.92
CA LEU A 203 -6.79 18.00 -6.88
C LEU A 203 -6.14 17.66 -5.53
N ALA A 204 -6.78 18.06 -4.44
CA ALA A 204 -6.42 17.71 -3.08
C ALA A 204 -4.92 17.81 -2.77
N ALA A 205 -4.30 18.95 -3.11
CA ALA A 205 -2.87 19.22 -2.89
C ALA A 205 -2.59 20.38 -1.93
N GLN A 206 -3.53 20.72 -1.07
CA GLN A 206 -3.40 21.78 -0.05
C GLN A 206 -3.64 21.18 1.33
N PRO A 207 -2.67 20.41 1.87
CA PRO A 207 -2.82 19.80 3.18
C PRO A 207 -2.84 20.87 4.30
N ASP A 208 -3.79 20.77 5.20
CA ASP A 208 -3.89 21.60 6.41
C ASP A 208 -3.61 20.81 7.71
N GLY A 209 -3.30 19.54 7.57
CA GLY A 209 -3.02 18.62 8.68
C GLY A 209 -4.23 17.81 9.15
N LEU A 210 -5.43 18.17 8.74
CA LEU A 210 -6.69 17.54 9.15
C LEU A 210 -7.48 16.95 7.97
N ASN A 211 -7.19 17.38 6.76
CA ASN A 211 -7.94 17.05 5.54
C ASN A 211 -7.36 15.88 4.71
N ILE A 212 -6.35 15.15 5.20
CA ILE A 212 -5.80 14.00 4.50
C ILE A 212 -6.88 12.91 4.27
N ASN A 213 -7.00 12.42 3.03
CA ASN A 213 -8.00 11.45 2.58
C ASN A 213 -9.47 11.89 2.75
N GLU A 214 -9.73 13.14 3.10
CA GLU A 214 -11.10 13.63 3.32
C GLU A 214 -11.80 13.88 1.98
N ASN A 215 -12.74 13.00 1.62
CA ASN A 215 -13.50 13.05 0.37
C ASN A 215 -12.62 13.16 -0.90
N CYS A 216 -11.43 12.57 -0.89
CA CYS A 216 -10.47 12.60 -1.98
C CYS A 216 -9.55 11.37 -1.97
N GLY A 217 -8.69 11.28 -2.99
CA GLY A 217 -7.72 10.21 -3.13
C GLY A 217 -8.32 8.85 -3.50
N SER A 218 -7.54 7.78 -3.30
CA SER A 218 -7.88 6.43 -3.77
C SER A 218 -9.07 5.79 -3.05
N THR A 219 -9.52 6.34 -1.92
CA THR A 219 -10.69 5.84 -1.18
C THR A 219 -11.98 6.61 -1.47
N HIS A 220 -11.89 7.78 -2.12
CA HIS A 220 -13.00 8.65 -2.49
C HIS A 220 -12.78 9.20 -3.90
N ILE A 221 -13.03 8.36 -4.89
CA ILE A 221 -12.66 8.58 -6.29
C ILE A 221 -13.59 9.50 -7.05
N GLU A 222 -14.76 9.84 -6.47
CA GLU A 222 -15.86 10.54 -7.14
C GLU A 222 -15.44 11.94 -7.62
N SER A 223 -14.64 12.64 -6.83
CA SER A 223 -14.13 13.97 -7.18
C SER A 223 -13.20 13.90 -8.40
N LEU A 224 -12.35 12.86 -8.46
CA LEU A 224 -11.48 12.62 -9.60
C LEU A 224 -12.27 12.26 -10.86
N GLN A 225 -13.29 11.38 -10.75
CA GLN A 225 -14.16 11.04 -11.87
C GLN A 225 -14.84 12.28 -12.47
N ALA A 226 -15.42 13.12 -11.61
CA ALA A 226 -16.06 14.37 -12.03
C ALA A 226 -15.06 15.31 -12.74
N ALA A 227 -13.85 15.47 -12.19
CA ALA A 227 -12.84 16.33 -12.77
C ALA A 227 -12.31 15.83 -14.12
N VAL A 228 -12.14 14.52 -14.30
CA VAL A 228 -11.75 13.89 -15.58
C VAL A 228 -12.80 14.18 -16.64
N LEU A 229 -14.08 13.96 -16.32
CA LEU A 229 -15.17 14.15 -17.26
C LEU A 229 -15.37 15.62 -17.65
N VAL A 230 -15.39 16.53 -16.65
CA VAL A 230 -15.57 17.97 -16.88
C VAL A 230 -14.37 18.60 -17.57
N GLY A 231 -13.16 18.17 -17.21
CA GLY A 231 -11.91 18.67 -17.80
C GLY A 231 -11.58 18.06 -19.17
N HIS A 232 -12.34 17.07 -19.63
CA HIS A 232 -12.01 16.28 -20.82
C HIS A 232 -10.55 15.80 -20.75
N ALA A 233 -10.13 15.29 -19.60
CA ALA A 233 -8.81 14.74 -19.41
C ALA A 233 -8.70 13.32 -20.00
N ASP A 234 -7.50 12.94 -20.40
CA ASP A 234 -7.24 11.61 -20.96
C ASP A 234 -7.37 10.52 -19.89
N LEU A 235 -6.99 10.84 -18.66
CA LEU A 235 -7.18 9.99 -17.48
C LEU A 235 -6.96 10.75 -16.16
N GLY A 236 -7.41 10.14 -15.06
CA GLY A 236 -7.17 10.58 -13.69
C GLY A 236 -6.30 9.60 -12.91
N ILE A 237 -5.53 10.11 -11.96
CA ILE A 237 -4.67 9.34 -11.07
C ILE A 237 -4.97 9.76 -9.63
N ALA A 238 -5.42 8.84 -8.77
CA ALA A 238 -5.65 9.06 -7.35
C ALA A 238 -4.65 8.30 -6.51
N PHE A 239 -4.00 9.01 -5.59
CA PHE A 239 -3.12 8.44 -4.58
C PHE A 239 -3.85 8.28 -3.25
N ASP A 240 -3.29 7.48 -2.35
CA ASP A 240 -3.68 7.53 -0.94
C ASP A 240 -2.76 8.47 -0.14
N GLY A 241 -3.06 8.63 1.15
CA GLY A 241 -2.40 9.64 1.99
C GLY A 241 -0.89 9.54 2.10
N ASP A 242 -0.30 8.36 1.96
CA ASP A 242 1.16 8.16 2.01
C ASP A 242 1.79 7.68 0.70
N GLY A 243 0.99 7.61 -0.37
CA GLY A 243 1.48 7.43 -1.73
C GLY A 243 2.01 6.03 -2.06
N ASP A 244 1.58 5.02 -1.33
CA ASP A 244 1.90 3.62 -1.60
C ASP A 244 0.83 2.92 -2.43
N ARG A 245 -0.35 3.57 -2.66
CA ARG A 245 -1.47 3.06 -3.47
C ARG A 245 -1.90 4.04 -4.54
N VAL A 246 -2.32 3.50 -5.68
CA VAL A 246 -2.86 4.26 -6.81
C VAL A 246 -4.10 3.57 -7.39
N LEU A 247 -5.13 4.35 -7.66
CA LEU A 247 -6.23 4.01 -8.56
C LEU A 247 -6.24 5.00 -9.73
N MET A 248 -6.81 4.59 -10.85
CA MET A 248 -6.95 5.46 -12.00
C MET A 248 -8.40 5.57 -12.45
N VAL A 249 -8.67 6.60 -13.23
CA VAL A 249 -9.95 6.84 -13.86
C VAL A 249 -9.71 7.07 -15.35
N ASP A 250 -10.37 6.34 -16.21
CA ASP A 250 -10.27 6.55 -17.66
C ASP A 250 -11.09 7.77 -18.12
N HIS A 251 -10.92 8.19 -19.37
CA HIS A 251 -11.61 9.36 -19.95
C HIS A 251 -13.14 9.22 -19.97
N THR A 252 -13.68 8.02 -19.75
CA THR A 252 -15.13 7.78 -19.65
C THR A 252 -15.66 7.90 -18.21
N GLY A 253 -14.76 8.14 -17.25
CA GLY A 253 -15.08 8.19 -15.82
C GLY A 253 -15.07 6.81 -15.13
N ALA A 254 -14.67 5.74 -15.83
CA ALA A 254 -14.63 4.41 -15.24
C ALA A 254 -13.35 4.22 -14.38
N ILE A 255 -13.53 3.61 -13.21
CA ILE A 255 -12.45 3.31 -12.28
C ILE A 255 -11.62 2.14 -12.80
N VAL A 256 -10.32 2.26 -12.68
CA VAL A 256 -9.31 1.23 -12.98
C VAL A 256 -8.55 0.94 -11.68
N ASP A 257 -8.82 -0.22 -11.10
CA ASP A 257 -8.25 -0.60 -9.80
C ASP A 257 -6.89 -1.31 -9.91
N GLY A 258 -6.34 -1.68 -8.76
CA GLY A 258 -5.03 -2.30 -8.68
C GLY A 258 -4.88 -3.58 -9.50
N ASP A 259 -5.92 -4.39 -9.64
CA ASP A 259 -5.86 -5.61 -10.44
C ASP A 259 -5.73 -5.29 -11.95
N GLU A 260 -6.49 -4.27 -12.44
CA GLU A 260 -6.40 -3.82 -13.83
C GLU A 260 -5.05 -3.15 -14.11
N LEU A 261 -4.55 -2.32 -13.16
CA LEU A 261 -3.23 -1.69 -13.28
C LEU A 261 -2.12 -2.74 -13.32
N LEU A 262 -2.19 -3.73 -12.44
CA LEU A 262 -1.26 -4.86 -12.38
C LEU A 262 -1.24 -5.64 -13.69
N PHE A 263 -2.42 -5.93 -14.26
CA PHE A 263 -2.56 -6.59 -15.57
C PHE A 263 -1.92 -5.78 -16.69
N ILE A 264 -2.19 -4.47 -16.76
CA ILE A 264 -1.64 -3.58 -17.81
C ILE A 264 -0.11 -3.58 -17.76
N ILE A 265 0.47 -3.47 -16.56
CA ILE A 265 1.93 -3.46 -16.38
C ILE A 265 2.52 -4.83 -16.73
N ALA A 266 1.91 -5.92 -16.25
CA ALA A 266 2.41 -7.28 -16.51
C ALA A 266 2.41 -7.63 -18.00
N ARG A 267 1.34 -7.24 -18.73
CA ARG A 267 1.23 -7.41 -20.18
C ARG A 267 2.33 -6.65 -20.92
N ASP A 268 2.59 -5.37 -20.58
CA ASP A 268 3.69 -4.59 -21.18
C ASP A 268 5.06 -5.21 -20.88
N LEU A 269 5.28 -5.67 -19.65
CA LEU A 269 6.53 -6.33 -19.27
C LEU A 269 6.75 -7.61 -20.06
N GLN A 270 5.71 -8.43 -20.26
CA GLN A 270 5.78 -9.67 -21.03
C GLN A 270 6.11 -9.38 -22.50
N GLU A 271 5.38 -8.46 -23.13
CA GLU A 271 5.60 -8.09 -24.55
C GLU A 271 7.03 -7.58 -24.82
N ARG A 272 7.65 -6.99 -23.80
CA ARG A 272 9.00 -6.48 -23.86
C ARG A 272 10.07 -7.51 -23.46
N GLY A 273 9.68 -8.71 -23.08
CA GLY A 273 10.60 -9.72 -22.51
C GLY A 273 11.25 -9.26 -21.20
N LYS A 274 10.55 -8.43 -20.41
CA LYS A 274 11.01 -7.88 -19.13
C LYS A 274 10.27 -8.46 -17.92
N LEU A 275 9.21 -9.23 -18.15
CA LEU A 275 8.53 -9.96 -17.07
C LEU A 275 9.46 -11.09 -16.60
N ASN A 276 9.82 -11.07 -15.32
CA ASN A 276 10.56 -12.16 -14.70
C ASN A 276 9.58 -13.07 -13.96
N GLY A 277 9.35 -14.27 -14.52
CA GLY A 277 8.42 -15.26 -13.98
C GLY A 277 6.95 -14.91 -14.20
N GLY A 278 6.23 -14.52 -13.19
CA GLY A 278 4.80 -14.27 -13.22
C GLY A 278 4.36 -13.06 -12.38
N VAL A 279 3.09 -13.06 -11.99
CA VAL A 279 2.46 -12.00 -11.22
C VAL A 279 2.02 -12.52 -9.86
N VAL A 280 2.35 -11.79 -8.79
CA VAL A 280 1.85 -12.05 -7.45
C VAL A 280 0.66 -11.12 -7.16
N GLY A 281 -0.52 -11.72 -6.99
CA GLY A 281 -1.70 -11.03 -6.43
C GLY A 281 -1.97 -11.45 -5.00
N THR A 282 -3.17 -11.16 -4.50
CA THR A 282 -3.61 -11.61 -3.19
C THR A 282 -4.86 -12.50 -3.27
N LEU A 283 -5.27 -13.07 -2.15
CA LEU A 283 -6.55 -13.77 -2.04
C LEU A 283 -7.74 -12.88 -2.41
N MET A 284 -7.57 -11.55 -2.41
CA MET A 284 -8.62 -10.59 -2.79
C MET A 284 -8.57 -10.16 -4.25
N SER A 285 -7.52 -10.48 -5.00
CA SER A 285 -7.45 -10.19 -6.43
C SER A 285 -8.58 -10.87 -7.18
N ASN A 286 -9.20 -10.14 -8.11
CA ASN A 286 -10.34 -10.62 -8.88
C ASN A 286 -9.99 -11.86 -9.72
N LEU A 287 -10.91 -12.78 -9.86
CA LEU A 287 -10.73 -13.98 -10.70
C LEU A 287 -10.45 -13.59 -12.17
N GLY A 288 -11.05 -12.49 -12.64
CA GLY A 288 -10.79 -11.97 -13.98
C GLY A 288 -9.33 -11.65 -14.25
N LEU A 289 -8.55 -11.19 -13.24
CA LEU A 289 -7.10 -11.00 -13.36
C LEU A 289 -6.39 -12.33 -13.63
N GLU A 290 -6.70 -13.36 -12.87
CA GLU A 290 -6.11 -14.70 -13.03
C GLU A 290 -6.41 -15.27 -14.43
N LEU A 291 -7.67 -15.19 -14.87
CA LEU A 291 -8.08 -15.66 -16.20
C LEU A 291 -7.39 -14.88 -17.32
N ALA A 292 -7.33 -13.55 -17.24
CA ALA A 292 -6.68 -12.72 -18.26
C ALA A 292 -5.16 -12.97 -18.32
N LEU A 293 -4.50 -13.21 -17.20
CA LEU A 293 -3.07 -13.58 -17.17
C LEU A 293 -2.86 -14.98 -17.73
N GLN A 294 -3.77 -15.92 -17.46
CA GLN A 294 -3.73 -17.28 -18.02
C GLN A 294 -3.85 -17.27 -19.55
N GLU A 295 -4.73 -16.44 -20.13
CA GLU A 295 -4.85 -16.25 -21.59
C GLU A 295 -3.51 -15.79 -22.22
N LEU A 296 -2.75 -14.98 -21.49
CA LEU A 296 -1.41 -14.55 -21.90
C LEU A 296 -0.31 -15.53 -21.54
N SER A 297 -0.64 -16.68 -20.95
CA SER A 297 0.34 -17.66 -20.42
C SER A 297 1.29 -17.05 -19.38
N ILE A 298 0.82 -16.08 -18.59
CA ILE A 298 1.55 -15.49 -17.48
C ILE A 298 1.19 -16.26 -16.20
N PRO A 299 2.16 -16.87 -15.49
CA PRO A 299 1.91 -17.50 -14.20
C PRO A 299 1.36 -16.50 -13.17
N PHE A 300 0.39 -16.95 -12.36
CA PHE A 300 -0.22 -16.14 -11.32
C PHE A 300 -0.23 -16.87 -9.97
N VAL A 301 0.11 -16.17 -8.90
CA VAL A 301 0.10 -16.71 -7.52
C VAL A 301 -0.63 -15.75 -6.60
N ARG A 302 -1.44 -16.33 -5.70
CA ARG A 302 -2.19 -15.59 -4.68
C ARG A 302 -1.46 -15.66 -3.34
N ALA A 303 -0.89 -14.55 -2.90
CA ALA A 303 -0.40 -14.36 -1.54
C ALA A 303 -1.56 -14.16 -0.54
N LYS A 304 -1.28 -14.25 0.75
CA LYS A 304 -2.19 -13.71 1.77
C LYS A 304 -2.36 -12.20 1.57
N VAL A 305 -3.48 -11.66 2.07
CA VAL A 305 -3.73 -10.21 2.01
C VAL A 305 -2.72 -9.45 2.88
N GLY A 306 -2.09 -8.44 2.30
CA GLY A 306 -1.09 -7.58 2.90
C GLY A 306 0.21 -7.57 2.10
N ASP A 307 0.75 -6.38 1.92
CA ASP A 307 1.96 -6.09 1.14
C ASP A 307 3.18 -6.93 1.55
N ARG A 308 3.34 -7.23 2.85
CA ARG A 308 4.40 -8.11 3.38
C ARG A 308 4.37 -9.50 2.72
N TYR A 309 3.19 -10.05 2.48
CA TYR A 309 3.05 -11.38 1.89
C TYR A 309 3.29 -11.35 0.38
N VAL A 310 2.84 -10.28 -0.29
CA VAL A 310 3.16 -10.05 -1.72
C VAL A 310 4.67 -9.95 -1.91
N MET A 311 5.36 -9.16 -1.07
CA MET A 311 6.81 -9.03 -1.12
C MET A 311 7.54 -10.34 -0.83
N ALA A 312 7.07 -11.14 0.12
CA ALA A 312 7.66 -12.44 0.44
C ALA A 312 7.61 -13.39 -0.77
N GLU A 313 6.45 -13.49 -1.44
CA GLU A 313 6.30 -14.31 -2.65
C GLU A 313 7.15 -13.81 -3.82
N LEU A 314 7.24 -12.46 -4.01
CA LEU A 314 8.11 -11.88 -5.04
C LEU A 314 9.58 -12.25 -4.83
N LEU A 315 10.06 -12.14 -3.59
CA LEU A 315 11.45 -12.48 -3.23
C LEU A 315 11.73 -13.98 -3.34
N GLU A 316 10.81 -14.83 -2.85
CA GLU A 316 10.98 -16.28 -2.89
C GLU A 316 11.03 -16.83 -4.32
N ARG A 317 10.23 -16.25 -5.22
CA ARG A 317 10.12 -16.67 -6.62
C ARG A 317 11.07 -15.93 -7.56
N ASP A 318 11.76 -14.91 -7.09
CA ASP A 318 12.53 -13.98 -7.93
C ASP A 318 11.64 -13.34 -9.02
N TRP A 319 10.39 -12.98 -8.68
CA TRP A 319 9.46 -12.32 -9.60
C TRP A 319 9.51 -10.81 -9.41
N ASN A 320 9.15 -10.05 -10.45
CA ASN A 320 9.37 -8.61 -10.45
C ASN A 320 8.11 -7.73 -10.45
N ILE A 321 6.91 -8.33 -10.40
CA ILE A 321 5.66 -7.60 -10.38
C ILE A 321 4.62 -8.27 -9.48
N GLY A 322 3.98 -7.52 -8.61
CA GLY A 322 2.90 -7.98 -7.77
C GLY A 322 2.12 -6.82 -7.15
N GLY A 323 0.99 -7.13 -6.54
CA GLY A 323 0.18 -6.08 -5.92
C GLY A 323 -1.16 -6.56 -5.39
N GLU A 324 -1.96 -5.59 -4.99
CA GLU A 324 -3.30 -5.76 -4.43
C GLU A 324 -4.32 -4.94 -5.23
N ASN A 325 -5.57 -5.40 -5.26
CA ASN A 325 -6.67 -4.66 -5.88
C ASN A 325 -6.89 -3.26 -5.28
N SER A 326 -6.42 -3.02 -4.06
CA SER A 326 -6.43 -1.70 -3.40
C SER A 326 -5.52 -0.66 -4.06
N GLY A 327 -4.73 -1.04 -5.07
CA GLY A 327 -3.80 -0.17 -5.77
C GLY A 327 -2.37 -0.19 -5.23
N HIS A 328 -2.07 -1.01 -4.22
CA HIS A 328 -0.69 -1.23 -3.77
C HIS A 328 0.02 -2.12 -4.78
N VAL A 329 0.76 -1.51 -5.71
CA VAL A 329 1.48 -2.19 -6.80
C VAL A 329 2.98 -2.09 -6.59
N VAL A 330 3.65 -3.22 -6.59
CA VAL A 330 5.10 -3.35 -6.44
C VAL A 330 5.73 -3.64 -7.79
N CYS A 331 6.46 -2.69 -8.33
CA CYS A 331 7.33 -2.85 -9.50
C CYS A 331 8.76 -3.15 -9.00
N PHE A 332 9.04 -4.39 -8.65
CA PHE A 332 10.25 -4.77 -7.91
C PHE A 332 11.56 -4.48 -8.66
N SER A 333 11.51 -4.34 -9.98
CA SER A 333 12.66 -3.88 -10.78
C SER A 333 13.08 -2.43 -10.49
N HIS A 334 12.20 -1.63 -9.86
CA HIS A 334 12.42 -0.20 -9.58
C HIS A 334 12.44 0.11 -8.09
N THR A 335 11.54 -0.49 -7.32
CA THR A 335 11.30 -0.14 -5.91
C THR A 335 11.15 -1.39 -5.05
N THR A 336 11.40 -1.27 -3.75
CA THR A 336 11.36 -2.37 -2.78
C THR A 336 10.05 -2.42 -1.97
N THR A 337 9.08 -1.59 -2.32
CA THR A 337 7.73 -1.53 -1.72
C THR A 337 6.74 -1.02 -2.78
N GLY A 338 5.47 -0.98 -2.50
CA GLY A 338 4.49 -0.31 -3.36
C GLY A 338 4.86 1.16 -3.54
N ASP A 339 4.85 1.62 -4.79
CA ASP A 339 5.12 3.02 -5.15
C ASP A 339 4.08 3.46 -6.18
N ALA A 340 3.15 4.27 -5.70
CA ALA A 340 2.01 4.70 -6.49
C ALA A 340 2.41 5.56 -7.71
N ILE A 341 3.44 6.38 -7.58
CA ILE A 341 3.93 7.22 -8.68
C ILE A 341 4.63 6.37 -9.73
N ILE A 342 5.50 5.44 -9.31
CA ILE A 342 6.17 4.52 -10.23
C ILE A 342 5.16 3.60 -10.91
N ALA A 343 4.19 3.05 -10.18
CA ALA A 343 3.13 2.24 -10.77
C ALA A 343 2.34 3.01 -11.84
N ALA A 344 1.94 4.26 -11.54
CA ALA A 344 1.29 5.15 -12.51
C ALA A 344 2.15 5.38 -13.75
N LEU A 345 3.45 5.65 -13.59
CA LEU A 345 4.37 5.83 -14.69
C LEU A 345 4.50 4.57 -15.56
N GLN A 346 4.56 3.37 -14.96
CA GLN A 346 4.61 2.12 -15.72
C GLN A 346 3.32 1.92 -16.54
N VAL A 347 2.14 2.24 -15.98
CA VAL A 347 0.88 2.21 -16.74
C VAL A 347 0.92 3.21 -17.91
N LEU A 348 1.28 4.48 -17.67
CA LEU A 348 1.37 5.49 -18.72
C LEU A 348 2.32 5.08 -19.85
N MET A 349 3.45 4.44 -19.49
CA MET A 349 4.39 3.91 -20.48
C MET A 349 3.83 2.73 -21.27
N ALA A 350 3.06 1.85 -20.63
CA ALA A 350 2.38 0.75 -21.32
C ALA A 350 1.39 1.30 -22.35
N LEU A 351 0.54 2.26 -21.93
CA LEU A 351 -0.41 2.92 -22.82
C LEU A 351 0.28 3.59 -24.02
N LYS A 352 1.33 4.36 -23.75
CA LYS A 352 2.09 5.06 -24.78
C LYS A 352 2.71 4.13 -25.81
N ARG A 353 3.31 3.01 -25.37
CA ARG A 353 3.95 2.03 -26.28
C ARG A 353 2.94 1.33 -27.16
N ARG A 354 1.76 1.06 -26.65
CA ARG A 354 0.69 0.37 -27.38
C ARG A 354 -0.18 1.31 -28.22
N GLY A 355 -0.08 2.63 -27.98
CA GLY A 355 -0.98 3.61 -28.60
C GLY A 355 -2.44 3.43 -28.16
N GLU A 356 -2.67 2.90 -26.95
CA GLU A 356 -3.98 2.63 -26.37
C GLU A 356 -4.37 3.70 -25.34
N THR A 357 -5.65 4.00 -25.23
CA THR A 357 -6.19 4.72 -24.08
C THR A 357 -6.28 3.78 -22.86
N LEU A 358 -6.41 4.34 -21.66
CA LEU A 358 -6.63 3.55 -20.45
C LEU A 358 -7.92 2.71 -20.55
N ALA A 359 -9.00 3.28 -21.12
CA ALA A 359 -10.26 2.59 -21.37
C ALA A 359 -10.11 1.37 -22.31
N GLN A 360 -9.28 1.49 -23.34
CA GLN A 360 -9.01 0.36 -24.25
C GLN A 360 -8.16 -0.71 -23.56
N SER A 361 -7.14 -0.29 -22.85
CA SER A 361 -6.19 -1.20 -22.22
C SER A 361 -6.82 -2.06 -21.11
N ARG A 362 -7.76 -1.49 -20.31
CA ARG A 362 -8.48 -2.21 -19.26
C ARG A 362 -9.48 -3.25 -19.79
N GLN A 363 -10.02 -3.03 -20.99
CA GLN A 363 -11.01 -3.97 -21.59
C GLN A 363 -10.43 -5.38 -21.83
N ALA A 364 -9.11 -5.51 -21.89
CA ALA A 364 -8.45 -6.81 -22.00
C ALA A 364 -8.56 -7.66 -20.72
N LEU A 365 -8.95 -7.05 -19.60
CA LEU A 365 -9.27 -7.76 -18.35
C LEU A 365 -10.78 -7.62 -18.07
N ARG A 366 -11.52 -8.72 -18.18
CA ARG A 366 -12.93 -8.75 -17.81
C ARG A 366 -13.07 -9.14 -16.35
N LYS A 367 -13.43 -8.18 -15.49
CA LYS A 367 -13.70 -8.48 -14.08
C LYS A 367 -14.88 -9.42 -13.92
N CYS A 368 -14.69 -10.42 -13.08
CA CYS A 368 -15.77 -11.28 -12.63
C CYS A 368 -16.61 -10.56 -11.56
N PRO A 369 -17.95 -10.65 -11.64
CA PRO A 369 -18.82 -10.24 -10.54
C PRO A 369 -18.37 -10.83 -9.21
N GLN A 370 -18.32 -9.98 -8.17
CA GLN A 370 -17.90 -10.35 -6.83
C GLN A 370 -18.90 -9.82 -5.81
N VAL A 371 -19.33 -10.67 -4.88
CA VAL A 371 -20.16 -10.28 -3.74
C VAL A 371 -19.42 -10.59 -2.44
N LEU A 372 -19.30 -9.58 -1.59
CA LEU A 372 -18.69 -9.67 -0.26
C LEU A 372 -19.74 -9.35 0.80
N ILE A 373 -20.00 -10.31 1.70
CA ILE A 373 -20.93 -10.15 2.83
C ILE A 373 -20.15 -10.28 4.13
N ASN A 374 -20.28 -9.28 5.00
CA ASN A 374 -19.70 -9.30 6.32
C ASN A 374 -20.71 -9.88 7.32
N VAL A 375 -20.38 -11.00 7.94
CA VAL A 375 -21.22 -11.66 8.96
C VAL A 375 -20.57 -11.43 10.31
N ARG A 376 -21.21 -10.65 11.20
CA ARG A 376 -20.76 -10.45 12.58
C ARG A 376 -21.08 -11.68 13.41
N PHE A 377 -20.17 -12.06 14.28
CA PHE A 377 -20.36 -13.13 15.24
C PHE A 377 -20.03 -12.66 16.67
N GLY A 378 -20.74 -13.27 17.65
CA GLY A 378 -20.49 -13.01 19.07
C GLY A 378 -19.32 -13.84 19.62
N GLU A 379 -19.24 -14.01 20.94
CA GLU A 379 -18.28 -14.91 21.60
C GLU A 379 -18.65 -16.39 21.35
N SER A 380 -18.50 -16.85 20.13
CA SER A 380 -18.68 -18.27 19.79
C SER A 380 -17.45 -19.06 20.20
N LYS A 381 -17.66 -20.24 20.81
CA LYS A 381 -16.58 -21.19 21.15
C LYS A 381 -16.00 -21.90 19.92
N VAL A 382 -16.69 -21.86 18.79
CA VAL A 382 -16.28 -22.53 17.55
C VAL A 382 -15.94 -21.47 16.51
N ASP A 383 -14.82 -21.65 15.83
CA ASP A 383 -14.45 -20.83 14.68
C ASP A 383 -15.43 -21.07 13.53
N PRO A 384 -16.21 -20.07 13.10
CA PRO A 384 -17.18 -20.28 12.03
C PRO A 384 -16.55 -20.73 10.70
N VAL A 385 -15.32 -20.30 10.42
CA VAL A 385 -14.60 -20.68 9.20
C VAL A 385 -14.15 -22.16 9.26
N GLU A 386 -13.89 -22.67 10.45
CA GLU A 386 -13.46 -24.04 10.67
C GLU A 386 -14.65 -25.02 10.89
N HIS A 387 -15.89 -24.50 10.94
CA HIS A 387 -17.08 -25.34 11.17
C HIS A 387 -17.31 -26.32 10.01
N PRO A 388 -17.53 -27.63 10.27
CA PRO A 388 -17.63 -28.64 9.22
C PRO A 388 -18.71 -28.37 8.17
N GLU A 389 -19.90 -27.89 8.61
CA GLU A 389 -20.99 -27.56 7.69
C GLU A 389 -20.66 -26.37 6.77
N VAL A 390 -19.95 -25.37 7.30
CA VAL A 390 -19.52 -24.22 6.51
C VAL A 390 -18.47 -24.64 5.47
N LYS A 391 -17.49 -25.45 5.86
CA LYS A 391 -16.49 -26.00 4.92
C LYS A 391 -17.15 -26.80 3.80
N LEU A 392 -18.06 -27.72 4.15
CA LEU A 392 -18.78 -28.52 3.17
C LEU A 392 -19.64 -27.67 2.24
N ALA A 393 -20.28 -26.62 2.74
CA ALA A 393 -21.04 -25.68 1.91
C ALA A 393 -20.14 -24.91 0.95
N CYS A 394 -18.97 -24.47 1.39
CA CYS A 394 -17.97 -23.82 0.51
C CYS A 394 -17.48 -24.76 -0.60
N GLU A 395 -17.19 -26.01 -0.28
CA GLU A 395 -16.80 -27.03 -1.26
C GLU A 395 -17.88 -27.24 -2.31
N ARG A 396 -19.15 -27.42 -1.88
CA ARG A 396 -20.28 -27.56 -2.79
C ARG A 396 -20.49 -26.37 -3.72
N VAL A 397 -20.35 -25.14 -3.19
CA VAL A 397 -20.45 -23.93 -4.02
C VAL A 397 -19.30 -23.87 -5.02
N THR A 398 -18.07 -24.18 -4.59
CA THR A 398 -16.89 -24.20 -5.47
C THR A 398 -17.07 -25.24 -6.59
N GLU A 399 -17.57 -26.44 -6.27
CA GLU A 399 -17.87 -27.48 -7.26
C GLU A 399 -18.99 -27.06 -8.22
N ALA A 400 -20.05 -26.44 -7.71
CA ALA A 400 -21.18 -25.96 -8.52
C ALA A 400 -20.76 -24.88 -9.53
N MET A 401 -19.77 -24.07 -9.18
CA MET A 401 -19.21 -23.04 -10.06
C MET A 401 -18.23 -23.62 -11.12
N ALA A 402 -17.85 -24.89 -11.03
CA ALA A 402 -17.13 -25.66 -12.03
C ALA A 402 -15.88 -24.96 -12.60
N GLY A 403 -15.06 -24.36 -11.76
CA GLY A 403 -13.86 -23.61 -12.15
C GLY A 403 -14.10 -22.20 -12.71
N ARG A 404 -15.37 -21.77 -12.83
CA ARG A 404 -15.76 -20.42 -13.31
C ARG A 404 -16.03 -19.45 -12.18
N GLY A 405 -15.69 -19.84 -10.95
CA GLY A 405 -15.83 -19.00 -9.78
C GLY A 405 -15.07 -19.57 -8.58
N ARG A 406 -15.05 -18.83 -7.49
CA ARG A 406 -14.41 -19.22 -6.24
C ARG A 406 -15.11 -18.64 -5.01
N VAL A 407 -14.87 -19.28 -3.89
CA VAL A 407 -15.34 -18.87 -2.57
C VAL A 407 -14.14 -18.55 -1.68
N LEU A 408 -14.23 -17.47 -0.92
CA LEU A 408 -13.26 -17.13 0.11
C LEU A 408 -13.97 -16.75 1.40
N LEU A 409 -13.73 -17.53 2.45
CA LEU A 409 -14.13 -17.18 3.80
C LEU A 409 -12.90 -16.82 4.63
N ARG A 410 -12.95 -15.67 5.31
CA ARG A 410 -11.89 -15.30 6.23
C ARG A 410 -12.41 -14.47 7.40
N LYS A 411 -11.78 -14.61 8.57
CA LYS A 411 -11.99 -13.70 9.68
C LYS A 411 -11.39 -12.33 9.39
N SER A 412 -12.04 -11.29 9.88
CA SER A 412 -11.41 -9.97 9.97
C SER A 412 -10.32 -10.00 11.05
N GLY A 413 -9.19 -9.34 10.78
CA GLY A 413 -8.11 -9.21 11.77
C GLY A 413 -8.40 -8.18 12.86
N THR A 414 -9.37 -7.28 12.65
CA THR A 414 -9.64 -6.12 13.51
C THR A 414 -11.04 -6.10 14.10
N GLU A 415 -11.98 -6.83 13.52
CA GLU A 415 -13.38 -6.84 13.95
C GLU A 415 -13.90 -8.28 14.14
N PRO A 416 -14.87 -8.52 15.03
CA PRO A 416 -15.46 -9.83 15.24
C PRO A 416 -16.45 -10.17 14.11
N LEU A 417 -15.93 -10.38 12.88
CA LEU A 417 -16.73 -10.75 11.73
C LEU A 417 -15.99 -11.71 10.80
N VAL A 418 -16.77 -12.52 10.09
CA VAL A 418 -16.32 -13.34 8.95
C VAL A 418 -16.71 -12.63 7.66
N ARG A 419 -15.77 -12.53 6.76
CA ARG A 419 -15.98 -12.04 5.40
C ARG A 419 -16.25 -13.24 4.50
N VAL A 420 -17.47 -13.28 3.95
CA VAL A 420 -17.93 -14.27 2.97
C VAL A 420 -17.83 -13.61 1.59
N MET A 421 -16.92 -14.08 0.77
CA MET A 421 -16.74 -13.60 -0.60
C MET A 421 -17.00 -14.74 -1.57
N VAL A 422 -17.83 -14.46 -2.58
CA VAL A 422 -18.06 -15.31 -3.75
C VAL A 422 -17.84 -14.48 -5.00
N GLU A 423 -17.14 -15.02 -5.96
CA GLU A 423 -16.97 -14.39 -7.28
C GLU A 423 -17.07 -15.44 -8.40
N GLY A 424 -17.48 -15.02 -9.58
CA GLY A 424 -17.68 -15.90 -10.74
C GLY A 424 -18.20 -15.16 -11.96
N ASP A 425 -18.52 -15.88 -13.02
CA ASP A 425 -18.94 -15.33 -14.31
C ASP A 425 -20.43 -14.93 -14.38
N ASP A 426 -21.28 -15.42 -13.46
CA ASP A 426 -22.71 -15.13 -13.38
C ASP A 426 -23.06 -14.40 -12.08
N GLU A 427 -23.45 -13.13 -12.18
CA GLU A 427 -23.75 -12.27 -11.03
C GLU A 427 -24.90 -12.82 -10.15
N SER A 428 -25.93 -13.40 -10.76
CA SER A 428 -27.09 -13.95 -10.04
C SER A 428 -26.69 -15.16 -9.20
N GLN A 429 -25.90 -16.07 -9.77
CA GLN A 429 -25.37 -17.23 -9.05
C GLN A 429 -24.42 -16.81 -7.93
N VAL A 430 -23.50 -15.88 -8.20
CA VAL A 430 -22.55 -15.33 -7.22
C VAL A 430 -23.29 -14.76 -6.02
N ARG A 431 -24.32 -13.93 -6.26
CA ARG A 431 -25.13 -13.32 -5.20
C ARG A 431 -25.88 -14.39 -4.39
N GLY A 432 -26.57 -15.33 -5.05
CA GLY A 432 -27.31 -16.39 -4.38
C GLY A 432 -26.40 -17.27 -3.50
N HIS A 433 -25.22 -17.62 -3.99
CA HIS A 433 -24.24 -18.39 -3.22
C HIS A 433 -23.68 -17.62 -2.03
N ALA A 434 -23.36 -16.33 -2.22
CA ALA A 434 -22.85 -15.48 -1.14
C ALA A 434 -23.88 -15.31 -0.01
N GLU A 435 -25.15 -15.07 -0.35
CA GLU A 435 -26.24 -14.94 0.61
C GLU A 435 -26.51 -16.25 1.37
N ALA A 436 -26.50 -17.39 0.66
CA ALA A 436 -26.69 -18.71 1.28
C ALA A 436 -25.55 -19.03 2.26
N LEU A 437 -24.29 -18.80 1.87
CA LEU A 437 -23.13 -19.00 2.75
C LEU A 437 -23.14 -18.04 3.93
N ALA A 438 -23.45 -16.77 3.72
CA ALA A 438 -23.54 -15.78 4.80
C ALA A 438 -24.60 -16.14 5.83
N LYS A 439 -25.77 -16.63 5.38
CA LYS A 439 -26.83 -17.13 6.25
C LYS A 439 -26.36 -18.32 7.09
N LEU A 440 -25.73 -19.32 6.46
CA LEU A 440 -25.19 -20.49 7.16
C LEU A 440 -24.14 -20.08 8.20
N VAL A 441 -23.20 -19.19 7.83
CA VAL A 441 -22.20 -18.66 8.78
C VAL A 441 -22.89 -17.98 9.96
N SER A 442 -23.95 -17.20 9.72
CA SER A 442 -24.71 -16.53 10.79
C SER A 442 -25.42 -17.55 11.71
N GLU A 443 -25.99 -18.61 11.16
CA GLU A 443 -26.68 -19.67 11.92
C GLU A 443 -25.73 -20.49 12.82
N VAL A 444 -24.50 -20.71 12.36
CA VAL A 444 -23.45 -21.44 13.10
C VAL A 444 -22.79 -20.55 14.17
N CYS A 445 -22.88 -19.21 14.04
CA CYS A 445 -22.32 -18.26 14.99
C CYS A 445 -23.22 -17.96 16.20
N ILE A 446 -24.43 -18.54 16.26
CA ILE A 446 -25.35 -18.43 17.38
C ILE A 446 -25.04 -19.55 18.37
#